data_346d0b1fb7222ff24b1c1bce5adf8822
#
_entry.id   346d0b1fb7222ff24b1c1bce5adf8822
#
_cell.length_a   1.000
_cell.length_b   1.000
_cell.length_c   1.000
_cell.angle_alpha   90.00
_cell.angle_beta   90.00
_cell.angle_gamma   90.00
#
_symmetry.space_group_name_H-M   'P 1'
#
loop_
_entity.id
_entity.type
_entity.pdbx_description
1 polymer ?
#
loop_
_entity_poly.entity_id
_entity_poly.type
_entity_poly.pdbx_seq_one_letter_code
_entity_poly.pdbx_strand_id
1 'polypeptide(L)'
;VYEWAHLYIIATFPAKHLDIEDYPAVKNHLLSFGMERLEQTGREHLINGKRIKSRKKSGNKWFETQDTISYMDDFDKPKIVWMDLSDVPTFAYDDNAQFTNNTVYFLSGRENLLYLLGYLNSEIATYLFSQIGSTSGVGTTRWQAFTMERLFVPRATPEKQSQIAGLVDRIIAAKKDDPSADTSSIEQAINKLVYRLYGLTATESTVVEDK
;
A
#
# COMPACT_ATOMS: atom_id res chain seq x y z
N VAL A 1 5.50 -11.00 -3.82
CA VAL A 1 5.04 -10.72 -5.19
C VAL A 1 3.55 -10.47 -5.13
N TYR A 2 3.09 -9.36 -5.72
CA TYR A 2 1.66 -9.08 -5.89
C TYR A 2 1.20 -9.69 -7.20
N GLU A 3 0.11 -10.42 -7.14
CA GLU A 3 -0.59 -10.86 -8.33
C GLU A 3 -1.79 -9.93 -8.59
N TRP A 4 -1.93 -9.50 -9.84
CA TRP A 4 -3.10 -8.73 -10.23
C TRP A 4 -4.36 -9.61 -10.16
N ALA A 5 -5.38 -9.14 -9.46
CA ALA A 5 -6.64 -9.86 -9.30
C ALA A 5 -7.52 -9.90 -10.56
N HIS A 6 -7.02 -9.41 -11.70
CA HIS A 6 -7.78 -9.28 -12.97
C HIS A 6 -9.06 -8.45 -12.83
N LEU A 7 -9.11 -7.55 -11.85
CA LEU A 7 -10.21 -6.61 -11.64
C LEU A 7 -9.85 -5.23 -12.17
N TYR A 8 -10.84 -4.52 -12.67
CA TYR A 8 -10.72 -3.16 -13.14
C TYR A 8 -11.56 -2.23 -12.26
N ILE A 9 -11.08 -1.02 -12.06
CA ILE A 9 -11.83 0.02 -11.37
C ILE A 9 -12.61 0.87 -12.38
N ILE A 10 -13.86 1.17 -12.07
CA ILE A 10 -14.63 2.20 -12.80
C ILE A 10 -14.24 3.54 -12.21
N ALA A 11 -13.31 4.24 -12.86
CA ALA A 11 -12.66 5.44 -12.36
C ALA A 11 -13.53 6.70 -12.58
N THR A 12 -14.64 6.81 -11.85
CA THR A 12 -15.54 7.98 -11.90
C THR A 12 -15.17 9.03 -10.83
N PHE A 13 -13.90 9.40 -10.78
CA PHE A 13 -13.43 10.41 -9.82
C PHE A 13 -13.90 11.82 -10.21
N PRO A 14 -14.32 12.67 -9.26
CA PRO A 14 -14.80 14.04 -9.54
C PRO A 14 -13.81 14.86 -10.36
N ALA A 15 -12.50 14.71 -10.11
CA ALA A 15 -11.44 15.43 -10.84
C ALA A 15 -11.36 15.10 -12.33
N LYS A 16 -11.99 14.02 -12.79
CA LYS A 16 -12.04 13.66 -14.21
C LYS A 16 -13.11 14.44 -14.98
N HIS A 17 -14.01 15.13 -14.30
CA HIS A 17 -15.11 15.92 -14.91
C HIS A 17 -15.89 15.17 -16.00
N LEU A 18 -16.13 13.86 -15.79
CA LEU A 18 -16.78 13.01 -16.77
C LEU A 18 -18.25 13.43 -17.00
N ASP A 19 -18.70 13.26 -18.26
CA ASP A 19 -20.11 13.18 -18.54
C ASP A 19 -20.50 11.70 -18.61
N ILE A 20 -21.39 11.25 -17.75
CA ILE A 20 -21.81 9.83 -17.70
C ILE A 20 -22.62 9.41 -18.93
N GLU A 21 -23.17 10.37 -19.67
CA GLU A 21 -23.91 10.10 -20.91
C GLU A 21 -22.98 9.60 -22.01
N ASP A 22 -21.70 9.94 -21.98
CA ASP A 22 -20.71 9.43 -22.91
C ASP A 22 -20.33 7.95 -22.64
N TYR A 23 -20.79 7.40 -21.50
CA TYR A 23 -20.47 6.04 -21.04
C TYR A 23 -21.71 5.23 -20.71
N PRO A 24 -22.60 4.95 -21.69
CA PRO A 24 -23.91 4.35 -21.42
C PRO A 24 -23.85 2.96 -20.74
N ALA A 25 -22.83 2.16 -21.05
CA ALA A 25 -22.62 0.87 -20.39
C ALA A 25 -22.31 1.03 -18.90
N VAL A 26 -21.44 1.97 -18.53
CA VAL A 26 -21.09 2.30 -17.15
C VAL A 26 -22.31 2.87 -16.43
N LYS A 27 -23.03 3.81 -17.06
CA LYS A 27 -24.26 4.39 -16.52
C LYS A 27 -25.27 3.31 -16.16
N ASN A 28 -25.57 2.41 -17.11
CA ASN A 28 -26.52 1.34 -16.90
C ASN A 28 -26.07 0.36 -15.81
N HIS A 29 -24.79 0.01 -15.79
CA HIS A 29 -24.21 -0.82 -14.75
C HIS A 29 -24.39 -0.18 -13.37
N LEU A 30 -24.03 1.08 -13.20
CA LEU A 30 -24.19 1.79 -11.94
C LEU A 30 -25.66 1.86 -11.53
N LEU A 31 -26.56 2.26 -12.43
CA LEU A 31 -28.00 2.35 -12.15
C LEU A 31 -28.62 1.03 -11.72
N SER A 32 -28.05 -0.11 -12.10
CA SER A 32 -28.52 -1.42 -11.65
C SER A 32 -28.44 -1.63 -10.14
N PHE A 33 -27.62 -0.83 -9.41
CA PHE A 33 -27.55 -0.85 -7.95
C PHE A 33 -28.66 -0.04 -7.27
N GLY A 34 -29.42 0.76 -8.03
CA GLY A 34 -30.48 1.64 -7.56
C GLY A 34 -29.98 3.06 -7.23
N MET A 35 -30.70 4.07 -7.73
CA MET A 35 -30.34 5.49 -7.53
C MET A 35 -30.29 5.85 -6.05
N GLU A 36 -31.17 5.27 -5.23
CA GLU A 36 -31.24 5.53 -3.79
C GLU A 36 -29.97 5.12 -3.03
N ARG A 37 -29.22 4.15 -3.59
CA ARG A 37 -27.90 3.77 -3.07
C ARG A 37 -26.80 4.69 -3.58
N LEU A 38 -26.94 5.15 -4.81
CA LEU A 38 -25.88 5.90 -5.51
C LEU A 38 -25.86 7.36 -5.19
N GLU A 39 -27.02 7.95 -4.89
CA GLU A 39 -27.09 9.38 -4.55
C GLU A 39 -26.23 9.71 -3.33
N GLN A 40 -25.66 10.89 -3.31
CA GLN A 40 -24.75 11.33 -2.26
C GLN A 40 -25.44 12.35 -1.35
N THR A 41 -26.57 11.95 -0.77
CA THR A 41 -27.43 12.81 0.07
C THR A 41 -27.36 12.46 1.55
N GLY A 42 -26.92 11.26 1.91
CA GLY A 42 -26.94 10.72 3.29
C GLY A 42 -28.35 10.37 3.77
N ARG A 43 -29.37 10.39 2.91
CA ARG A 43 -30.76 10.10 3.26
C ARG A 43 -31.00 8.61 3.45
N GLU A 44 -32.00 8.28 4.23
CA GLU A 44 -32.54 6.93 4.34
C GLU A 44 -33.77 6.77 3.44
N HIS A 45 -33.86 5.65 2.76
CA HIS A 45 -34.96 5.26 1.90
C HIS A 45 -35.55 3.96 2.41
N LEU A 46 -36.87 3.81 2.27
CA LEU A 46 -37.55 2.55 2.54
C LEU A 46 -37.93 1.88 1.21
N ILE A 47 -37.20 0.82 0.83
CA ILE A 47 -37.42 0.11 -0.44
C ILE A 47 -37.79 -1.34 -0.12
N ASN A 48 -38.96 -1.76 -0.56
CA ASN A 48 -39.45 -3.11 -0.32
C ASN A 48 -39.36 -3.53 1.18
N GLY A 49 -39.70 -2.63 2.08
CA GLY A 49 -39.64 -2.85 3.53
C GLY A 49 -38.23 -2.86 4.15
N LYS A 50 -37.17 -2.64 3.35
CA LYS A 50 -35.79 -2.53 3.84
C LYS A 50 -35.33 -1.07 3.87
N ARG A 51 -34.72 -0.67 4.99
CA ARG A 51 -34.04 0.64 5.08
C ARG A 51 -32.73 0.57 4.32
N ILE A 52 -32.57 1.48 3.36
CA ILE A 52 -31.33 1.65 2.58
C ILE A 52 -30.86 3.08 2.84
N LYS A 53 -29.60 3.22 3.27
CA LYS A 53 -28.97 4.52 3.42
C LYS A 53 -28.17 4.84 2.17
N SER A 54 -28.43 6.02 1.59
CA SER A 54 -27.63 6.56 0.50
C SER A 54 -26.19 6.85 0.97
N ARG A 55 -25.29 7.08 0.01
CA ARG A 55 -23.91 7.43 0.33
C ARG A 55 -23.85 8.75 1.11
N LYS A 56 -22.77 8.94 1.85
CA LYS A 56 -22.48 10.17 2.62
C LYS A 56 -22.75 11.40 1.76
N LYS A 57 -23.33 12.44 2.37
CA LYS A 57 -23.58 13.72 1.68
C LYS A 57 -22.27 14.33 1.20
N SER A 58 -22.19 14.61 -0.08
CA SER A 58 -21.11 15.34 -0.73
C SER A 58 -21.68 16.31 -1.77
N GLY A 59 -20.83 17.07 -2.45
CA GLY A 59 -21.23 17.89 -3.61
C GLY A 59 -21.08 17.16 -4.95
N ASN A 60 -20.69 15.88 -4.94
CA ASN A 60 -20.37 15.12 -6.13
C ASN A 60 -21.63 14.58 -6.82
N LYS A 61 -21.51 14.25 -8.10
CA LYS A 61 -22.59 13.63 -8.86
C LYS A 61 -22.85 12.19 -8.39
N TRP A 62 -24.03 11.67 -8.62
CA TRP A 62 -24.48 10.36 -8.17
C TRP A 62 -23.57 9.21 -8.63
N PHE A 63 -22.89 9.32 -9.76
CA PHE A 63 -21.99 8.31 -10.31
C PHE A 63 -20.53 8.49 -9.89
N GLU A 64 -20.18 9.66 -9.37
CA GLU A 64 -18.81 9.95 -8.94
C GLU A 64 -18.47 9.25 -7.62
N THR A 65 -17.18 9.05 -7.37
CA THR A 65 -16.72 8.57 -6.07
C THR A 65 -17.06 9.58 -4.97
N GLN A 66 -17.19 9.08 -3.76
CA GLN A 66 -17.66 9.87 -2.61
C GLN A 66 -16.61 10.87 -2.14
N ASP A 67 -15.37 10.43 -2.16
CA ASP A 67 -14.21 11.23 -1.74
C ASP A 67 -13.35 11.56 -2.96
N THR A 68 -12.72 12.72 -2.91
CA THR A 68 -11.78 13.16 -3.94
C THR A 68 -10.46 12.41 -3.73
N ILE A 69 -9.96 11.78 -4.78
CA ILE A 69 -8.66 11.11 -4.77
C ILE A 69 -7.67 12.05 -5.45
N SER A 70 -7.09 12.97 -4.67
CA SER A 70 -6.14 13.99 -5.17
C SER A 70 -4.80 13.41 -5.59
N TYR A 71 -4.50 12.19 -5.18
CA TYR A 71 -3.27 11.45 -5.47
C TYR A 71 -3.45 10.37 -6.55
N MET A 72 -4.45 10.51 -7.41
CA MET A 72 -4.75 9.49 -8.43
C MET A 72 -3.58 9.23 -9.37
N ASP A 73 -2.86 10.28 -9.77
CA ASP A 73 -1.69 10.18 -10.65
C ASP A 73 -0.49 9.47 -10.00
N ASP A 74 -0.53 9.29 -8.67
CA ASP A 74 0.51 8.55 -7.96
C ASP A 74 0.39 7.04 -8.17
N PHE A 75 -0.78 6.55 -8.56
CA PHE A 75 -0.93 5.13 -8.90
C PHE A 75 -0.15 4.74 -10.17
N ASP A 76 0.07 5.68 -11.09
CA ASP A 76 0.84 5.44 -12.33
C ASP A 76 2.35 5.43 -12.10
N LYS A 77 2.80 5.86 -10.91
CA LYS A 77 4.22 5.91 -10.54
C LYS A 77 4.67 4.59 -9.90
N PRO A 78 5.95 4.24 -10.04
CA PRO A 78 6.54 3.20 -9.21
C PRO A 78 6.32 3.51 -7.71
N LYS A 79 5.96 2.50 -6.95
CA LYS A 79 5.58 2.66 -5.54
C LYS A 79 5.89 1.42 -4.71
N ILE A 80 6.03 1.64 -3.41
CA ILE A 80 6.02 0.57 -2.41
C ILE A 80 4.61 0.49 -1.86
N VAL A 81 4.05 -0.70 -1.80
CA VAL A 81 2.71 -0.97 -1.26
C VAL A 81 2.80 -1.88 -0.04
N TRP A 82 1.88 -1.73 0.93
CA TRP A 82 1.81 -2.60 2.11
C TRP A 82 0.40 -2.63 2.70
N MET A 83 0.10 -3.68 3.43
CA MET A 83 -1.20 -3.84 4.10
C MET A 83 -1.27 -3.09 5.43
N ASP A 84 -2.45 -2.53 5.77
CA ASP A 84 -2.69 -1.90 7.08
C ASP A 84 -2.53 -2.91 8.23
N LEU A 85 -3.05 -4.12 8.06
CA LEU A 85 -3.04 -5.17 9.07
C LEU A 85 -2.22 -6.36 8.60
N SER A 86 -1.12 -6.65 9.30
CA SER A 86 -0.30 -7.84 9.04
C SER A 86 0.58 -8.15 10.25
N ASP A 87 0.77 -9.43 10.55
CA ASP A 87 1.67 -9.86 11.63
C ASP A 87 3.15 -9.76 11.24
N VAL A 88 3.41 -9.72 9.95
CA VAL A 88 4.75 -9.57 9.38
C VAL A 88 4.78 -8.42 8.37
N PRO A 89 5.94 -7.81 8.11
CA PRO A 89 6.09 -6.82 7.05
C PRO A 89 5.65 -7.38 5.69
N THR A 90 4.83 -6.61 4.95
CA THR A 90 4.30 -7.01 3.65
C THR A 90 4.64 -6.00 2.56
N PHE A 91 5.78 -5.33 2.68
CA PHE A 91 6.19 -4.33 1.71
C PHE A 91 6.58 -4.96 0.39
N ALA A 92 5.99 -4.47 -0.69
CA ALA A 92 6.34 -4.92 -2.03
C ALA A 92 6.40 -3.75 -3.02
N TYR A 93 7.14 -3.98 -4.10
CA TYR A 93 7.31 -3.02 -5.18
C TYR A 93 6.24 -3.22 -6.25
N ASP A 94 5.63 -2.13 -6.68
CA ASP A 94 4.70 -2.09 -7.80
C ASP A 94 5.15 -1.04 -8.82
N ASP A 95 5.48 -1.49 -10.01
CA ASP A 95 5.81 -0.70 -11.19
C ASP A 95 4.81 -0.90 -12.34
N ASN A 96 3.68 -1.56 -12.05
CA ASN A 96 2.66 -1.91 -13.04
C ASN A 96 1.40 -1.02 -12.96
N ALA A 97 1.49 0.14 -12.31
CA ALA A 97 0.40 1.10 -12.19
C ALA A 97 -0.90 0.49 -11.58
N GLN A 98 -0.76 -0.45 -10.65
CA GLN A 98 -1.92 -1.11 -10.04
C GLN A 98 -2.61 -0.18 -9.03
N PHE A 99 -3.94 -0.21 -9.05
CA PHE A 99 -4.75 0.41 -8.01
C PHE A 99 -4.89 -0.51 -6.80
N THR A 100 -4.89 0.07 -5.62
CA THR A 100 -5.11 -0.63 -4.36
C THR A 100 -6.42 -0.20 -3.71
N ASN A 101 -6.96 -1.04 -2.84
CA ASN A 101 -8.13 -0.69 -2.04
C ASN A 101 -7.71 0.08 -0.76
N ASN A 102 -8.69 0.44 0.06
CA ASN A 102 -8.51 1.22 1.28
C ASN A 102 -7.80 0.48 2.44
N THR A 103 -7.43 -0.79 2.27
CA THR A 103 -6.67 -1.57 3.26
C THR A 103 -5.19 -1.66 2.92
N VAL A 104 -4.78 -1.06 1.82
CA VAL A 104 -3.41 -1.05 1.32
C VAL A 104 -2.92 0.39 1.22
N TYR A 105 -1.86 0.70 1.90
CA TYR A 105 -1.13 1.95 1.78
C TYR A 105 -0.10 1.89 0.67
N PHE A 106 0.35 3.03 0.20
CA PHE A 106 1.48 3.11 -0.72
C PHE A 106 2.36 4.34 -0.48
N LEU A 107 3.60 4.23 -0.92
CA LEU A 107 4.61 5.30 -0.95
C LEU A 107 5.12 5.45 -2.37
N SER A 108 4.96 6.63 -2.97
CA SER A 108 5.40 6.97 -4.32
C SER A 108 6.28 8.22 -4.34
N GLY A 109 6.79 8.60 -5.51
CA GLY A 109 7.46 9.88 -5.75
C GLY A 109 8.79 10.07 -5.02
N ARG A 110 9.43 8.97 -4.58
CA ARG A 110 10.76 8.98 -3.95
C ARG A 110 11.81 8.44 -4.91
N GLU A 111 12.98 9.05 -4.86
CA GLU A 111 14.19 8.44 -5.39
C GLU A 111 14.56 7.24 -4.51
N ASN A 112 15.15 6.21 -5.08
CA ASN A 112 15.64 5.03 -4.33
C ASN A 112 14.56 4.20 -3.61
N LEU A 113 13.40 3.97 -4.23
CA LEU A 113 12.35 3.10 -3.68
C LEU A 113 12.87 1.69 -3.33
N LEU A 114 13.79 1.13 -4.12
CA LEU A 114 14.35 -0.20 -3.85
C LEU A 114 15.22 -0.21 -2.58
N TYR A 115 15.98 0.85 -2.32
CA TYR A 115 16.68 1.00 -1.04
C TYR A 115 15.70 1.03 0.13
N LEU A 116 14.64 1.84 0.00
CA LEU A 116 13.59 1.93 1.03
C LEU A 116 12.87 0.60 1.20
N LEU A 117 12.61 -0.13 0.12
CA LEU A 117 11.98 -1.46 0.18
C LEU A 117 12.85 -2.46 0.94
N GLY A 118 14.15 -2.47 0.67
CA GLY A 118 15.11 -3.32 1.40
C GLY A 118 15.18 -2.96 2.88
N TYR A 119 15.17 -1.67 3.21
CA TYR A 119 15.11 -1.21 4.59
C TYR A 119 13.80 -1.62 5.28
N LEU A 120 12.64 -1.35 4.66
CA LEU A 120 11.32 -1.61 5.26
C LEU A 120 11.05 -3.08 5.52
N ASN A 121 11.62 -3.98 4.71
CA ASN A 121 11.54 -5.43 4.93
C ASN A 121 12.68 -5.99 5.81
N SER A 122 13.56 -5.14 6.34
CA SER A 122 14.63 -5.59 7.22
C SER A 122 14.13 -5.85 8.65
N GLU A 123 14.84 -6.72 9.37
CA GLU A 123 14.53 -7.05 10.75
C GLU A 123 14.60 -5.83 11.67
N ILE A 124 15.55 -4.91 11.46
CA ILE A 124 15.66 -3.69 12.26
C ILE A 124 14.44 -2.77 12.05
N ALA A 125 13.91 -2.66 10.84
CA ALA A 125 12.69 -1.86 10.60
C ALA A 125 11.48 -2.48 11.32
N THR A 126 11.35 -3.80 11.28
CA THR A 126 10.32 -4.55 12.03
C THR A 126 10.48 -4.35 13.53
N TYR A 127 11.71 -4.48 14.04
CA TYR A 127 12.01 -4.25 15.45
C TYR A 127 11.64 -2.83 15.88
N LEU A 128 12.09 -1.80 15.16
CA LEU A 128 11.79 -0.41 15.46
C LEU A 128 10.28 -0.13 15.37
N PHE A 129 9.61 -0.68 14.36
CA PHE A 129 8.17 -0.53 14.24
C PHE A 129 7.42 -1.17 15.42
N SER A 130 7.88 -2.31 15.92
CA SER A 130 7.27 -2.97 17.09
C SER A 130 7.31 -2.10 18.35
N GLN A 131 8.27 -1.15 18.45
CA GLN A 131 8.39 -0.24 19.60
C GLN A 131 7.43 0.96 19.52
N ILE A 132 6.97 1.32 18.32
CA ILE A 132 6.17 2.53 18.08
C ILE A 132 4.78 2.22 17.49
N GLY A 133 4.60 1.03 16.97
CA GLY A 133 3.37 0.58 16.34
C GLY A 133 2.23 0.33 17.33
N SER A 134 1.05 0.17 16.80
CA SER A 134 -0.13 -0.24 17.56
C SER A 134 -0.62 -1.60 17.06
N THR A 135 -1.33 -2.32 17.92
CA THR A 135 -2.00 -3.56 17.55
C THR A 135 -3.51 -3.34 17.39
N SER A 136 -4.14 -4.19 16.60
CA SER A 136 -5.59 -4.30 16.54
C SER A 136 -6.14 -4.91 17.84
N GLY A 137 -7.46 -4.87 18.03
CA GLY A 137 -8.10 -5.51 19.18
C GLY A 137 -7.89 -7.02 19.30
N VAL A 138 -7.42 -7.67 18.24
CA VAL A 138 -7.06 -9.10 18.19
C VAL A 138 -5.55 -9.35 18.19
N GLY A 139 -4.73 -8.30 18.40
CA GLY A 139 -3.28 -8.43 18.53
C GLY A 139 -2.47 -8.27 17.25
N THR A 140 -3.10 -8.21 16.07
CA THR A 140 -2.40 -8.02 14.79
C THR A 140 -1.82 -6.61 14.68
N THR A 141 -0.60 -6.50 14.19
CA THR A 141 0.09 -5.20 14.01
C THR A 141 -0.59 -4.34 12.95
N ARG A 142 -0.71 -3.04 13.24
CA ARG A 142 -1.25 -2.02 12.33
C ARG A 142 -0.12 -1.18 11.74
N TRP A 143 0.12 -1.34 10.44
CA TRP A 143 1.16 -0.64 9.68
C TRP A 143 0.63 0.68 9.09
N GLN A 144 0.07 1.54 9.95
CA GLN A 144 -0.56 2.80 9.53
C GLN A 144 0.47 3.82 9.06
N ALA A 145 0.12 4.60 8.03
CA ALA A 145 1.03 5.57 7.41
C ALA A 145 1.63 6.55 8.43
N PHE A 146 0.83 7.12 9.33
CA PHE A 146 1.32 8.08 10.34
C PHE A 146 2.32 7.46 11.34
N THR A 147 2.28 6.15 11.57
CA THR A 147 3.27 5.43 12.38
C THR A 147 4.52 5.16 11.53
N MET A 148 4.35 4.78 10.27
CA MET A 148 5.44 4.57 9.33
C MET A 148 6.31 5.83 9.15
N GLU A 149 5.70 7.02 9.12
CA GLU A 149 6.40 8.31 9.03
C GLU A 149 7.34 8.59 10.21
N ARG A 150 7.18 7.87 11.31
CA ARG A 150 8.03 7.98 12.51
C ARG A 150 9.24 7.05 12.48
N LEU A 151 9.29 6.13 11.53
CA LEU A 151 10.46 5.28 11.37
C LEU A 151 11.68 6.11 10.94
N PHE A 152 12.76 5.92 11.65
CA PHE A 152 14.03 6.53 11.31
C PHE A 152 14.72 5.72 10.21
N VAL A 153 14.73 6.26 9.00
CA VAL A 153 15.48 5.68 7.87
C VAL A 153 16.92 6.21 7.92
N PRO A 154 17.94 5.35 8.05
CA PRO A 154 19.31 5.81 8.14
C PRO A 154 19.76 6.44 6.81
N ARG A 155 20.53 7.52 6.91
CA ARG A 155 21.17 8.11 5.73
C ARG A 155 22.26 7.18 5.23
N ALA A 156 22.19 6.83 3.95
CA ALA A 156 23.21 6.04 3.27
C ALA A 156 23.80 6.82 2.11
N THR A 157 25.07 6.58 1.81
CA THR A 157 25.69 7.12 0.60
C THR A 157 25.05 6.51 -0.65
N PRO A 158 25.11 7.16 -1.81
CA PRO A 158 24.57 6.61 -3.05
C PRO A 158 25.05 5.19 -3.36
N GLU A 159 26.32 4.87 -3.05
CA GLU A 159 26.90 3.54 -3.27
C GLU A 159 26.26 2.50 -2.37
N LYS A 160 26.03 2.82 -1.09
CA LYS A 160 25.37 1.91 -0.14
C LYS A 160 23.90 1.71 -0.49
N GLN A 161 23.21 2.78 -0.92
CA GLN A 161 21.84 2.68 -1.42
C GLN A 161 21.76 1.77 -2.64
N SER A 162 22.66 1.96 -3.63
CA SER A 162 22.73 1.12 -4.82
C SER A 162 23.06 -0.34 -4.50
N GLN A 163 23.90 -0.58 -3.51
CA GLN A 163 24.22 -1.94 -3.07
C GLN A 163 22.98 -2.66 -2.53
N ILE A 164 22.21 -2.01 -1.65
CA ILE A 164 20.96 -2.60 -1.12
C ILE A 164 19.92 -2.73 -2.23
N ALA A 165 19.74 -1.72 -3.08
CA ALA A 165 18.81 -1.75 -4.20
C ALA A 165 19.12 -2.92 -5.16
N GLY A 166 20.38 -3.17 -5.48
CA GLY A 166 20.77 -4.29 -6.33
C GLY A 166 20.48 -5.67 -5.71
N LEU A 167 20.54 -5.81 -4.40
CA LEU A 167 20.10 -7.04 -3.72
C LEU A 167 18.58 -7.21 -3.77
N VAL A 168 17.83 -6.11 -3.59
CA VAL A 168 16.37 -6.10 -3.71
C VAL A 168 15.93 -6.47 -5.13
N ASP A 169 16.58 -5.93 -6.17
CA ASP A 169 16.31 -6.29 -7.56
C ASP A 169 16.48 -7.79 -7.80
N ARG A 170 17.52 -8.40 -7.21
CA ARG A 170 17.74 -9.84 -7.30
C ARG A 170 16.62 -10.63 -6.63
N ILE A 171 16.11 -10.19 -5.48
CA ILE A 171 14.94 -10.81 -4.82
C ILE A 171 13.71 -10.71 -5.71
N ILE A 172 13.44 -9.50 -6.25
CA ILE A 172 12.30 -9.27 -7.14
C ILE A 172 12.37 -10.18 -8.37
N ALA A 173 13.54 -10.24 -9.01
CA ALA A 173 13.75 -11.09 -10.18
C ALA A 173 13.54 -12.58 -9.87
N ALA A 174 14.15 -13.09 -8.77
CA ALA A 174 13.98 -14.46 -8.35
C ALA A 174 12.52 -14.82 -8.04
N LYS A 175 11.81 -13.95 -7.30
CA LYS A 175 10.41 -14.16 -6.95
C LYS A 175 9.44 -13.98 -8.12
N LYS A 176 9.83 -13.23 -9.16
CA LYS A 176 9.06 -13.09 -10.40
C LYS A 176 9.18 -14.35 -11.26
N ASP A 177 10.36 -14.97 -11.29
CA ASP A 177 10.62 -16.21 -12.01
C ASP A 177 9.99 -17.41 -11.28
N ASP A 178 10.22 -17.51 -9.97
CA ASP A 178 9.62 -18.52 -9.09
C ASP A 178 9.16 -17.86 -7.78
N PRO A 179 7.83 -17.71 -7.54
CA PRO A 179 7.31 -17.14 -6.29
C PRO A 179 7.76 -17.88 -5.02
N SER A 180 8.14 -19.15 -5.13
CA SER A 180 8.64 -19.99 -4.03
C SER A 180 10.16 -19.94 -3.85
N ALA A 181 10.90 -19.20 -4.72
CA ALA A 181 12.36 -19.12 -4.66
C ALA A 181 12.86 -18.75 -3.26
N ASP A 182 13.84 -19.46 -2.75
CA ASP A 182 14.50 -19.11 -1.48
C ASP A 182 15.42 -17.90 -1.68
N THR A 183 15.09 -16.81 -1.02
CA THR A 183 15.83 -15.54 -1.04
C THR A 183 16.49 -15.22 0.30
N SER A 184 16.43 -16.11 1.28
CA SER A 184 16.90 -15.91 2.66
C SER A 184 18.34 -15.42 2.75
N SER A 185 19.24 -15.94 1.91
CA SER A 185 20.64 -15.50 1.90
C SER A 185 20.81 -14.05 1.44
N ILE A 186 19.97 -13.58 0.52
CA ILE A 186 19.98 -12.21 0.03
C ILE A 186 19.36 -11.28 1.08
N GLU A 187 18.30 -11.71 1.72
CA GLU A 187 17.62 -10.97 2.81
C GLU A 187 18.57 -10.76 4.00
N GLN A 188 19.29 -11.80 4.41
CA GLN A 188 20.36 -11.71 5.42
C GLN A 188 21.47 -10.74 5.03
N ALA A 189 21.85 -10.70 3.75
CA ALA A 189 22.84 -9.74 3.28
C ALA A 189 22.32 -8.29 3.37
N ILE A 190 21.06 -8.08 3.07
CA ILE A 190 20.40 -6.76 3.26
C ILE A 190 20.40 -6.39 4.75
N ASN A 191 19.97 -7.29 5.64
CA ASN A 191 19.94 -7.03 7.09
C ASN A 191 21.32 -6.59 7.61
N LYS A 192 22.39 -7.32 7.23
CA LYS A 192 23.76 -6.97 7.61
C LYS A 192 24.21 -5.59 7.12
N LEU A 193 23.78 -5.19 5.90
CA LEU A 193 24.07 -3.86 5.37
C LEU A 193 23.30 -2.80 6.15
N VAL A 194 22.03 -3.02 6.43
CA VAL A 194 21.20 -2.09 7.20
C VAL A 194 21.71 -1.93 8.63
N TYR A 195 22.08 -3.03 9.31
CA TYR A 195 22.71 -2.97 10.65
C TYR A 195 23.96 -2.10 10.68
N ARG A 196 24.83 -2.22 9.66
CA ARG A 196 26.00 -1.35 9.52
C ARG A 196 25.65 0.13 9.32
N LEU A 197 24.54 0.44 8.68
CA LEU A 197 24.05 1.82 8.53
C LEU A 197 23.63 2.40 9.88
N TYR A 198 23.11 1.58 10.79
CA TYR A 198 22.78 1.97 12.16
C TYR A 198 24.00 1.95 13.09
N GLY A 199 25.12 1.38 12.66
CA GLY A 199 26.32 1.20 13.48
C GLY A 199 26.14 0.15 14.58
N LEU A 200 25.26 -0.83 14.39
CA LEU A 200 25.01 -1.88 15.39
C LEU A 200 26.24 -2.75 15.58
N THR A 201 26.52 -3.09 16.84
CA THR A 201 27.47 -4.13 17.23
C THR A 201 26.87 -5.53 16.96
N ALA A 202 27.71 -6.56 17.00
CA ALA A 202 27.24 -7.94 16.85
C ALA A 202 26.18 -8.31 17.92
N THR A 203 26.39 -7.90 19.17
CA THR A 203 25.46 -8.16 20.27
C THR A 203 24.11 -7.47 20.05
N GLU A 204 24.11 -6.22 19.59
CA GLU A 204 22.88 -5.49 19.29
C GLU A 204 22.12 -6.09 18.10
N SER A 205 22.85 -6.55 17.09
CA SER A 205 22.23 -7.27 15.94
C SER A 205 21.52 -8.54 16.41
N THR A 206 22.13 -9.33 17.30
CA THR A 206 21.47 -10.51 17.87
C THR A 206 20.19 -10.18 18.61
N VAL A 207 20.15 -9.05 19.36
CA VAL A 207 18.90 -8.60 20.04
C VAL A 207 17.78 -8.29 19.04
N VAL A 208 18.12 -7.81 17.84
CA VAL A 208 17.14 -7.54 16.79
C VAL A 208 16.64 -8.85 16.17
N GLU A 209 17.53 -9.83 15.98
CA GLU A 209 17.26 -11.11 15.33
C GLU A 209 16.48 -12.09 16.22
N ASP A 210 16.61 -12.00 17.55
CA ASP A 210 15.98 -12.91 18.53
C ASP A 210 14.50 -12.56 18.84
N LYS A 211 13.88 -11.65 18.09
CA LYS A 211 12.48 -11.27 18.24
C LYS A 211 11.63 -11.74 17.07
#